data_92e7d66a538119371e617f14f4b2bfda
#
_entry.id   92e7d66a538119371e617f14f4b2bfda
#
_cell.length_a   1.000
_cell.length_b   1.000
_cell.length_c   1.000
_cell.angle_alpha   90.00
_cell.angle_beta   90.00
_cell.angle_gamma   90.00
#
_symmetry.space_group_name_H-M   'P 1'
#
loop_
_entity.id
_entity.type
_entity.pdbx_description
1 polymer ?
#
loop_
_entity_poly.entity_id
_entity_poly.type
_entity_poly.pdbx_seq_one_letter_code
_entity_poly.pdbx_strand_id
1 'polypeptide(L)'
;HYPLRRQRQMCIRDRLGIDSKYQNLLWLAFFSSFAVKTPMWPVHTWLPDAHVEAPTAGSVLLAAILLKMAGYGFIRFSLGLFPIASEIFTPLIYSLSIIAIVFTSLIALMQEDMKKLIAYSSVAHMGFVTLGIFTIQQQGIEGSIIQMISHGLVSAALFLCVGVVYDLSLIHISEP
;
A
#
# COMPACT_ATOMS: atom_id res chain seq x y z
N HIS A 1 4.43 -5.01 32.50
CA HIS A 1 4.90 -3.83 31.72
C HIS A 1 4.07 -3.51 30.45
N TYR A 2 3.29 -4.43 29.92
CA TYR A 2 2.44 -4.23 28.72
C TYR A 2 1.25 -3.27 28.95
N PRO A 3 0.50 -3.34 30.07
CA PRO A 3 -0.65 -2.44 30.29
C PRO A 3 -0.24 -0.98 30.47
N LEU A 4 0.91 -0.70 31.08
CA LEU A 4 1.43 0.66 31.28
C LEU A 4 1.83 1.35 29.95
N ARG A 5 2.31 0.59 28.96
CA ARG A 5 2.62 1.12 27.63
C ARG A 5 1.35 1.51 26.87
N ARG A 6 0.29 0.70 26.96
CA ARG A 6 -1.02 1.03 26.35
C ARG A 6 -1.63 2.25 27.02
N GLN A 7 -1.63 2.33 28.34
CA GLN A 7 -2.12 3.50 29.07
C GLN A 7 -1.33 4.77 28.72
N ARG A 8 -0.01 4.71 28.64
CA ARG A 8 0.83 5.84 28.22
C ARG A 8 0.52 6.31 26.80
N GLN A 9 0.30 5.38 25.87
CA GLN A 9 -0.07 5.73 24.50
C GLN A 9 -1.47 6.34 24.40
N MET A 10 -2.43 5.84 25.19
CA MET A 10 -3.76 6.45 25.29
C MET A 10 -3.68 7.85 25.90
N CYS A 11 -2.95 8.05 26.98
CA CYS A 11 -2.80 9.36 27.62
C CYS A 11 -2.05 10.38 26.72
N ILE A 12 -1.10 9.95 25.90
CA ILE A 12 -0.47 10.83 24.92
C ILE A 12 -1.46 11.22 23.82
N ARG A 13 -2.27 10.28 23.35
CA ARG A 13 -3.30 10.51 22.36
C ARG A 13 -4.38 11.49 22.86
N ASP A 14 -4.82 11.33 24.10
CA ASP A 14 -5.83 12.20 24.72
C ASP A 14 -5.30 13.62 25.02
N ARG A 15 -3.97 13.75 25.24
CA ARG A 15 -3.31 15.05 25.45
C ARG A 15 -2.95 15.79 24.16
N LEU A 16 -2.82 15.07 23.05
CA LEU A 16 -2.69 15.66 21.72
C LEU A 16 -4.06 16.06 21.16
N GLY A 17 -4.89 16.73 21.94
CA GLY A 17 -6.15 17.34 21.49
C GLY A 17 -5.87 18.31 20.34
N ILE A 18 -5.59 17.75 19.15
CA ILE A 18 -5.38 18.54 17.93
C ILE A 18 -6.72 19.18 17.61
N ASP A 19 -6.73 20.51 17.60
CA ASP A 19 -7.92 21.27 17.25
C ASP A 19 -8.47 20.77 15.90
N SER A 20 -9.76 20.53 15.83
CA SER A 20 -10.45 19.98 14.65
C SER A 20 -10.12 20.74 13.37
N LYS A 21 -9.82 22.04 13.50
CA LYS A 21 -9.41 22.91 12.39
C LYS A 21 -8.11 22.47 11.71
N TYR A 22 -7.14 21.96 12.48
CA TYR A 22 -5.86 21.51 11.95
C TYR A 22 -5.85 20.02 11.60
N GLN A 23 -6.79 19.22 12.12
CA GLN A 23 -6.85 17.79 11.86
C GLN A 23 -6.96 17.46 10.36
N ASN A 24 -7.80 18.17 9.63
CA ASN A 24 -7.99 17.96 8.20
C ASN A 24 -6.71 18.24 7.40
N LEU A 25 -6.00 19.32 7.72
CA LEU A 25 -4.77 19.69 7.03
C LEU A 25 -3.65 18.67 7.31
N LEU A 26 -3.48 18.29 8.58
CA LEU A 26 -2.49 17.31 8.98
C LEU A 26 -2.80 15.93 8.40
N TRP A 27 -4.09 15.54 8.41
CA TRP A 27 -4.53 14.29 7.80
C TRP A 27 -4.19 14.26 6.30
N LEU A 28 -4.46 15.32 5.55
CA LEU A 28 -4.12 15.42 4.13
C LEU A 28 -2.62 15.35 3.88
N ALA A 29 -1.79 15.93 4.75
CA ALA A 29 -0.34 15.85 4.65
C ALA A 29 0.16 14.41 4.84
N PHE A 30 -0.35 13.68 5.85
CA PHE A 30 -0.05 12.26 6.03
C PHE A 30 -0.61 11.41 4.90
N PHE A 31 -1.85 11.67 4.48
CA PHE A 31 -2.50 10.98 3.39
C PHE A 31 -1.71 11.08 2.09
N SER A 32 -1.23 12.26 1.71
CA SER A 32 -0.45 12.43 0.48
C SER A 32 0.82 11.57 0.48
N SER A 33 1.54 11.50 1.62
CA SER A 33 2.72 10.67 1.76
C SER A 33 2.40 9.17 1.65
N PHE A 34 1.33 8.73 2.33
CA PHE A 34 0.94 7.32 2.33
C PHE A 34 0.31 6.91 1.01
N ALA A 35 -0.46 7.78 0.34
CA ALA A 35 -1.07 7.52 -0.95
C ALA A 35 -0.04 7.28 -2.05
N VAL A 36 1.08 8.02 -2.04
CA VAL A 36 2.19 7.78 -2.96
C VAL A 36 2.83 6.41 -2.69
N LYS A 37 3.09 6.06 -1.43
CA LYS A 37 3.72 4.79 -1.06
C LYS A 37 2.81 3.57 -1.23
N THR A 38 1.49 3.71 -1.04
CA THR A 38 0.49 2.64 -1.25
C THR A 38 0.13 2.46 -2.72
N PRO A 39 0.76 3.11 -3.63
CA PRO A 39 0.43 3.55 -4.98
C PRO A 39 -1.08 3.62 -5.24
N MET A 40 -1.75 4.57 -4.57
CA MET A 40 -3.16 4.83 -4.83
C MET A 40 -3.35 5.52 -6.18
N TRP A 41 -4.46 5.25 -6.84
CA TRP A 41 -4.83 6.06 -8.00
C TRP A 41 -5.07 7.53 -7.57
N PRO A 42 -4.56 8.56 -8.30
CA PRO A 42 -3.82 8.53 -9.56
C PRO A 42 -2.29 8.47 -9.45
N VAL A 43 -1.72 8.48 -8.24
CA VAL A 43 -0.25 8.57 -7.98
C VAL A 43 0.47 7.22 -7.98
N HIS A 44 0.01 6.27 -8.79
CA HIS A 44 0.52 4.89 -8.82
C HIS A 44 1.52 4.59 -9.95
N THR A 45 1.63 5.50 -10.93
CA THR A 45 2.35 5.24 -12.19
C THR A 45 3.86 5.00 -12.02
N TRP A 46 4.44 5.50 -10.94
CA TRP A 46 5.86 5.32 -10.63
C TRP A 46 6.22 3.86 -10.31
N LEU A 47 5.26 3.08 -9.75
CA LEU A 47 5.55 1.75 -9.24
C LEU A 47 5.91 0.74 -10.35
N PRO A 48 5.15 0.62 -11.47
CA PRO A 48 5.53 -0.28 -12.55
C PRO A 48 6.90 0.04 -13.17
N ASP A 49 7.20 1.31 -13.37
CA ASP A 49 8.48 1.73 -13.95
C ASP A 49 9.64 1.45 -12.98
N ALA A 50 9.44 1.71 -11.68
CA ALA A 50 10.41 1.37 -10.66
C ALA A 50 10.73 -0.13 -10.60
N HIS A 51 9.73 -1.01 -10.81
CA HIS A 51 9.94 -2.46 -10.81
C HIS A 51 10.69 -2.95 -12.05
N VAL A 52 10.53 -2.29 -13.19
CA VAL A 52 11.25 -2.66 -14.44
C VAL A 52 12.73 -2.33 -14.30
N GLU A 53 13.04 -1.12 -13.84
CA GLU A 53 14.42 -0.62 -13.70
C GLU A 53 15.17 -1.25 -12.51
N ALA A 54 14.46 -1.70 -11.48
CA ALA A 54 15.08 -2.25 -10.28
C ALA A 54 15.65 -3.65 -10.51
N PRO A 55 16.79 -3.99 -9.87
CA PRO A 55 17.26 -5.36 -9.79
C PRO A 55 16.25 -6.22 -9.02
N THR A 56 16.26 -7.54 -9.25
CA THR A 56 15.28 -8.49 -8.67
C THR A 56 15.14 -8.33 -7.16
N ALA A 57 16.25 -8.21 -6.42
CA ALA A 57 16.23 -7.99 -4.96
C ALA A 57 15.55 -6.67 -4.56
N GLY A 58 15.76 -5.59 -5.34
CA GLY A 58 15.11 -4.30 -5.14
C GLY A 58 13.59 -4.38 -5.33
N SER A 59 13.13 -5.06 -6.39
CA SER A 59 11.71 -5.29 -6.65
C SER A 59 11.04 -6.11 -5.55
N VAL A 60 11.72 -7.15 -5.03
CA VAL A 60 11.21 -7.95 -3.92
C VAL A 60 11.02 -7.12 -2.66
N LEU A 61 12.00 -6.31 -2.26
CA LEU A 61 11.90 -5.44 -1.08
C LEU A 61 10.82 -4.38 -1.25
N LEU A 62 10.72 -3.77 -2.44
CA LEU A 62 9.72 -2.76 -2.74
C LEU A 62 8.31 -3.34 -2.65
N ALA A 63 8.05 -4.47 -3.30
CA ALA A 63 6.74 -5.12 -3.30
C ALA A 63 6.38 -5.73 -1.93
N ALA A 64 7.32 -6.42 -1.27
CA ALA A 64 7.03 -7.15 -0.03
C ALA A 64 6.83 -6.24 1.17
N ILE A 65 7.68 -5.23 1.37
CA ILE A 65 7.75 -4.47 2.62
C ILE A 65 7.31 -3.02 2.44
N LEU A 66 7.88 -2.30 1.46
CA LEU A 66 7.71 -0.84 1.39
C LEU A 66 6.26 -0.43 1.17
N LEU A 67 5.50 -1.15 0.35
CA LEU A 67 4.08 -0.87 0.14
C LEU A 67 3.27 -1.02 1.44
N LYS A 68 3.61 -2.01 2.27
CA LYS A 68 2.88 -2.31 3.51
C LYS A 68 3.16 -1.31 4.63
N MET A 69 4.30 -0.63 4.59
CA MET A 69 4.59 0.46 5.53
C MET A 69 3.56 1.58 5.45
N ALA A 70 3.04 1.88 4.26
CA ALA A 70 2.00 2.88 4.09
C ALA A 70 0.65 2.41 4.66
N GLY A 71 0.26 1.15 4.44
CA GLY A 71 -0.93 0.56 5.06
C GLY A 71 -0.85 0.59 6.59
N TYR A 72 0.31 0.24 7.16
CA TYR A 72 0.57 0.41 8.59
C TYR A 72 0.44 1.89 9.01
N GLY A 73 0.95 2.81 8.19
CA GLY A 73 0.86 4.24 8.41
C GLY A 73 -0.59 4.74 8.49
N PHE A 74 -1.47 4.27 7.60
CA PHE A 74 -2.90 4.59 7.65
C PHE A 74 -3.56 4.10 8.94
N ILE A 75 -3.31 2.85 9.34
CA ILE A 75 -3.88 2.29 10.58
C ILE A 75 -3.34 3.04 11.81
N ARG A 76 -2.03 3.27 11.86
CA ARG A 76 -1.39 3.80 13.07
C ARG A 76 -1.54 5.30 13.23
N PHE A 77 -1.40 6.05 12.14
CA PHE A 77 -1.38 7.51 12.17
C PHE A 77 -2.71 8.10 11.71
N SER A 78 -3.23 7.76 10.52
CA SER A 78 -4.44 8.37 9.99
C SER A 78 -5.66 8.05 10.85
N LEU A 79 -5.93 6.77 11.11
CA LEU A 79 -7.03 6.37 11.98
C LEU A 79 -6.72 6.61 13.46
N GLY A 80 -5.45 6.45 13.86
CA GLY A 80 -5.04 6.56 15.25
C GLY A 80 -5.04 7.99 15.80
N LEU A 81 -4.59 8.97 15.03
CA LEU A 81 -4.44 10.36 15.48
C LEU A 81 -5.58 11.27 15.02
N PHE A 82 -6.17 10.98 13.85
CA PHE A 82 -7.16 11.85 13.19
C PHE A 82 -8.47 11.09 12.87
N PRO A 83 -9.20 10.57 13.87
CA PRO A 83 -10.41 9.77 13.60
C PRO A 83 -11.48 10.58 12.88
N ILE A 84 -11.73 11.83 13.30
CA ILE A 84 -12.77 12.68 12.71
C ILE A 84 -12.46 12.99 11.24
N ALA A 85 -11.21 13.36 10.94
CA ALA A 85 -10.81 13.63 9.57
C ALA A 85 -10.87 12.34 8.70
N SER A 86 -10.53 11.18 9.27
CA SER A 86 -10.62 9.90 8.57
C SER A 86 -12.06 9.56 8.17
N GLU A 87 -13.03 9.81 9.02
CA GLU A 87 -14.46 9.62 8.70
C GLU A 87 -14.91 10.57 7.57
N ILE A 88 -14.52 11.84 7.64
CA ILE A 88 -14.88 12.85 6.63
C ILE A 88 -14.33 12.45 5.24
N PHE A 89 -13.08 11.96 5.18
CA PHE A 89 -12.41 11.61 3.92
C PHE A 89 -12.64 10.16 3.47
N THR A 90 -13.35 9.33 4.23
CA THR A 90 -13.68 7.93 3.86
C THR A 90 -14.33 7.81 2.48
N PRO A 91 -15.33 8.63 2.07
CA PRO A 91 -15.91 8.53 0.74
C PRO A 91 -14.91 8.79 -0.40
N LEU A 92 -13.98 9.73 -0.18
CA LEU A 92 -12.90 10.01 -1.13
C LEU A 92 -12.00 8.78 -1.30
N ILE A 93 -11.58 8.18 -0.18
CA ILE A 93 -10.71 7.00 -0.23
C ILE A 93 -11.40 5.80 -0.88
N TYR A 94 -12.68 5.60 -0.62
CA TYR A 94 -13.45 4.54 -1.27
C TYR A 94 -13.47 4.72 -2.78
N SER A 95 -13.76 5.94 -3.26
CA SER A 95 -13.76 6.24 -4.68
C SER A 95 -12.40 5.95 -5.31
N LEU A 96 -11.31 6.44 -4.73
CA LEU A 96 -9.96 6.22 -5.22
C LEU A 96 -9.56 4.74 -5.18
N SER A 97 -9.95 4.01 -4.13
CA SER A 97 -9.65 2.58 -4.00
C SER A 97 -10.40 1.73 -5.02
N ILE A 98 -11.69 2.02 -5.26
CA ILE A 98 -12.49 1.31 -6.26
C ILE A 98 -11.94 1.57 -7.66
N ILE A 99 -11.61 2.83 -7.98
CA ILE A 99 -10.98 3.17 -9.26
C ILE A 99 -9.65 2.43 -9.40
N ALA A 100 -8.81 2.41 -8.36
CA ALA A 100 -7.55 1.67 -8.37
C ALA A 100 -7.78 0.18 -8.67
N ILE A 101 -8.72 -0.48 -7.99
CA ILE A 101 -9.02 -1.90 -8.17
C ILE A 101 -9.43 -2.18 -9.62
N VAL A 102 -10.43 -1.48 -10.13
CA VAL A 102 -10.98 -1.75 -11.47
C VAL A 102 -10.00 -1.34 -12.57
N PHE A 103 -9.53 -0.10 -12.52
CA PHE A 103 -8.70 0.48 -13.58
C PHE A 103 -7.35 -0.21 -13.69
N THR A 104 -6.66 -0.45 -12.58
CA THR A 104 -5.33 -1.07 -12.64
C THR A 104 -5.39 -2.58 -12.92
N SER A 105 -6.48 -3.26 -12.56
CA SER A 105 -6.70 -4.65 -12.99
C SER A 105 -6.87 -4.77 -14.50
N LEU A 106 -7.62 -3.84 -15.11
CA LEU A 106 -7.77 -3.80 -16.58
C LEU A 106 -6.44 -3.47 -17.28
N ILE A 107 -5.66 -2.55 -16.73
CA ILE A 107 -4.33 -2.24 -17.25
C ILE A 107 -3.42 -3.47 -17.13
N ALA A 108 -3.45 -4.19 -16.02
CA ALA A 108 -2.62 -5.38 -15.81
C ALA A 108 -2.88 -6.45 -16.90
N LEU A 109 -4.13 -6.64 -17.33
CA LEU A 109 -4.51 -7.58 -18.38
C LEU A 109 -3.89 -7.24 -19.75
N MET A 110 -3.56 -5.97 -19.99
CA MET A 110 -3.03 -5.49 -21.27
C MET A 110 -1.49 -5.36 -21.29
N GLN A 111 -0.81 -5.77 -20.20
CA GLN A 111 0.65 -5.65 -20.12
C GLN A 111 1.34 -6.82 -20.82
N GLU A 112 2.31 -6.50 -21.66
CA GLU A 112 3.19 -7.48 -22.31
C GLU A 112 4.37 -7.86 -21.41
N ASP A 113 4.82 -6.95 -20.56
CA ASP A 113 5.93 -7.17 -19.62
C ASP A 113 5.42 -7.81 -18.32
N MET A 114 5.99 -8.98 -17.95
CA MET A 114 5.63 -9.70 -16.73
C MET A 114 5.87 -8.89 -15.46
N LYS A 115 6.94 -8.09 -15.39
CA LYS A 115 7.21 -7.24 -14.22
C LYS A 115 6.15 -6.15 -14.09
N LYS A 116 5.74 -5.52 -15.21
CA LYS A 116 4.65 -4.52 -15.21
C LYS A 116 3.32 -5.13 -14.84
N LEU A 117 3.01 -6.32 -15.34
CA LEU A 117 1.78 -7.04 -15.00
C LEU A 117 1.68 -7.26 -13.48
N ILE A 118 2.75 -7.80 -12.86
CA ILE A 118 2.79 -8.03 -11.40
C ILE A 118 2.69 -6.72 -10.64
N ALA A 119 3.35 -5.66 -11.11
CA ALA A 119 3.30 -4.35 -10.48
C ALA A 119 1.89 -3.75 -10.50
N TYR A 120 1.19 -3.75 -11.64
CA TYR A 120 -0.20 -3.26 -11.72
C TYR A 120 -1.17 -4.10 -10.90
N SER A 121 -1.00 -5.43 -10.88
CA SER A 121 -1.80 -6.29 -10.00
C SER A 121 -1.59 -5.94 -8.52
N SER A 122 -0.37 -5.57 -8.14
CA SER A 122 -0.06 -5.12 -6.79
C SER A 122 -0.79 -3.83 -6.42
N VAL A 123 -0.92 -2.87 -7.35
CA VAL A 123 -1.72 -1.65 -7.14
C VAL A 123 -3.18 -1.99 -6.87
N ALA A 124 -3.77 -2.91 -7.65
CA ALA A 124 -5.14 -3.37 -7.44
C ALA A 124 -5.33 -4.02 -6.06
N HIS A 125 -4.41 -4.90 -5.66
CA HIS A 125 -4.46 -5.54 -4.34
C HIS A 125 -4.30 -4.55 -3.18
N MET A 126 -3.46 -3.52 -3.33
CA MET A 126 -3.35 -2.46 -2.33
C MET A 126 -4.61 -1.59 -2.27
N GLY A 127 -5.38 -1.49 -3.36
CA GLY A 127 -6.71 -0.87 -3.36
C GLY A 127 -7.69 -1.56 -2.41
N PHE A 128 -7.69 -2.91 -2.33
CA PHE A 128 -8.48 -3.66 -1.34
C PHE A 128 -8.01 -3.37 0.09
N VAL A 129 -6.70 -3.24 0.30
CA VAL A 129 -6.15 -2.90 1.62
C VAL A 129 -6.65 -1.53 2.09
N THR A 130 -6.55 -0.51 1.25
CA THR A 130 -7.01 0.84 1.61
C THR A 130 -8.52 0.90 1.83
N LEU A 131 -9.29 0.23 1.00
CA LEU A 131 -10.74 0.12 1.15
C LEU A 131 -11.10 -0.52 2.50
N GLY A 132 -10.48 -1.64 2.85
CA GLY A 132 -10.75 -2.35 4.10
C GLY A 132 -10.30 -1.59 5.34
N ILE A 133 -9.16 -0.86 5.31
CA ILE A 133 -8.71 -0.03 6.44
C ILE A 133 -9.75 1.05 6.76
N PHE A 134 -10.28 1.72 5.75
CA PHE A 134 -11.21 2.84 5.93
C PHE A 134 -12.68 2.44 6.10
N THR A 135 -13.00 1.13 6.16
CA THR A 135 -14.31 0.70 6.68
C THR A 135 -14.50 1.04 8.15
N ILE A 136 -13.38 1.29 8.88
CA ILE A 136 -13.35 1.59 10.32
C ILE A 136 -14.01 0.48 11.16
N GLN A 137 -14.24 -0.68 10.55
CA GLN A 137 -14.77 -1.88 11.19
C GLN A 137 -13.63 -2.85 11.51
N GLN A 138 -13.74 -3.55 12.63
CA GLN A 138 -12.71 -4.51 13.05
C GLN A 138 -12.42 -5.54 11.97
N GLN A 139 -13.45 -6.13 11.38
CA GLN A 139 -13.32 -7.14 10.33
C GLN A 139 -12.60 -6.59 9.08
N GLY A 140 -12.89 -5.35 8.69
CA GLY A 140 -12.22 -4.71 7.56
C GLY A 140 -10.74 -4.45 7.81
N ILE A 141 -10.39 -4.01 9.00
CA ILE A 141 -9.00 -3.78 9.40
C ILE A 141 -8.23 -5.10 9.48
N GLU A 142 -8.82 -6.14 10.09
CA GLU A 142 -8.21 -7.49 10.16
C GLU A 142 -8.01 -8.08 8.76
N GLY A 143 -9.01 -7.98 7.88
CA GLY A 143 -8.92 -8.41 6.49
C GLY A 143 -7.82 -7.65 5.72
N SER A 144 -7.67 -6.36 5.94
CA SER A 144 -6.61 -5.55 5.34
C SER A 144 -5.22 -5.98 5.81
N ILE A 145 -5.05 -6.30 7.09
CA ILE A 145 -3.78 -6.78 7.64
C ILE A 145 -3.43 -8.13 7.03
N ILE A 146 -4.39 -9.06 6.95
CA ILE A 146 -4.20 -10.37 6.31
C ILE A 146 -3.83 -10.19 4.83
N GLN A 147 -4.52 -9.29 4.12
CA GLN A 147 -4.21 -8.98 2.72
C GLN A 147 -2.81 -8.38 2.55
N MET A 148 -2.37 -7.51 3.44
CA MET A 148 -1.01 -6.98 3.40
C MET A 148 0.05 -8.07 3.56
N ILE A 149 -0.14 -8.99 4.52
CA ILE A 149 0.81 -10.10 4.75
C ILE A 149 0.81 -11.06 3.56
N SER A 150 -0.36 -11.52 3.13
CA SER A 150 -0.53 -12.44 2.01
C SER A 150 0.08 -11.85 0.72
N HIS A 151 -0.29 -10.62 0.38
CA HIS A 151 0.26 -9.94 -0.79
C HIS A 151 1.78 -9.76 -0.68
N GLY A 152 2.33 -9.52 0.54
CA GLY A 152 3.77 -9.42 0.74
C GLY A 152 4.51 -10.69 0.35
N LEU A 153 4.02 -11.84 0.79
CA LEU A 153 4.61 -13.15 0.48
C LEU A 153 4.44 -13.51 -1.00
N VAL A 154 3.23 -13.36 -1.53
CA VAL A 154 2.93 -13.71 -2.93
C VAL A 154 3.70 -12.82 -3.90
N SER A 155 3.73 -11.51 -3.69
CA SER A 155 4.44 -10.61 -4.60
C SER A 155 5.96 -10.82 -4.56
N ALA A 156 6.53 -11.10 -3.37
CA ALA A 156 7.94 -11.47 -3.26
C ALA A 156 8.26 -12.73 -4.06
N ALA A 157 7.45 -13.78 -3.91
CA ALA A 157 7.63 -15.03 -4.64
C ALA A 157 7.52 -14.83 -6.17
N LEU A 158 6.51 -14.06 -6.63
CA LEU A 158 6.34 -13.78 -8.05
C LEU A 158 7.53 -13.02 -8.64
N PHE A 159 8.03 -11.98 -7.96
CA PHE A 159 9.21 -11.25 -8.43
C PHE A 159 10.49 -12.09 -8.41
N LEU A 160 10.64 -13.02 -7.46
CA LEU A 160 11.75 -13.96 -7.47
C LEU A 160 11.65 -14.92 -8.68
N CYS A 161 10.49 -15.51 -8.93
CA CYS A 161 10.28 -16.39 -10.09
C CYS A 161 10.55 -15.66 -11.41
N VAL A 162 10.01 -14.45 -11.57
CA VAL A 162 10.24 -13.65 -12.78
C VAL A 162 11.70 -13.24 -12.90
N GLY A 163 12.37 -12.90 -11.78
CA GLY A 163 13.79 -12.58 -11.77
C GLY A 163 14.65 -13.73 -12.33
N VAL A 164 14.38 -14.96 -11.88
CA VAL A 164 15.08 -16.17 -12.40
C VAL A 164 14.85 -16.35 -13.90
N VAL A 165 13.61 -16.16 -14.37
CA VAL A 165 13.30 -16.26 -15.82
C VAL A 165 14.04 -15.19 -16.62
N TYR A 166 14.09 -13.96 -16.11
CA TYR A 166 14.83 -12.87 -16.75
C TYR A 166 16.34 -13.17 -16.84
N ASP A 167 16.94 -13.60 -15.73
CA ASP A 167 18.38 -13.90 -15.69
C ASP A 167 18.73 -15.06 -16.64
N LEU A 168 17.90 -16.10 -16.69
CA LEU A 168 18.08 -17.23 -17.64
C LEU A 168 17.88 -16.80 -19.10
N SER A 169 16.96 -15.90 -19.40
CA SER A 169 16.74 -15.41 -20.76
C SER A 169 17.90 -14.55 -21.27
N LEU A 170 18.52 -13.77 -20.39
CA LEU A 170 19.71 -12.97 -20.74
C LEU A 170 20.94 -13.83 -21.03
N ILE A 171 21.11 -14.96 -20.34
CA ILE A 171 22.21 -15.89 -20.60
C ILE A 171 22.09 -16.50 -22.00
N HIS A 172 20.87 -16.82 -22.45
CA HIS A 172 20.64 -17.38 -23.78
C HIS A 172 20.80 -16.37 -24.94
N ILE A 173 20.67 -15.08 -24.69
CA ILE A 173 20.84 -14.01 -25.69
C ILE A 173 22.33 -13.60 -25.80
N SER A 174 23.11 -13.80 -24.75
CA SER A 174 24.51 -13.38 -24.69
C SER A 174 25.52 -14.44 -25.15
N GLU A 175 25.08 -15.66 -25.47
CA GLU A 175 25.95 -16.67 -26.10
C GLU A 175 25.77 -16.61 -27.63
N PRO A 176 26.84 -16.30 -28.39
CA PRO A 176 26.84 -16.30 -29.85
C PRO A 176 26.77 -17.71 -30.43
#